data_34417dbc718df88debb73cb6b03a5ca4
#
_entry.id   34417dbc718df88debb73cb6b03a5ca4
#
_cell.length_a   1.000
_cell.length_b   1.000
_cell.length_c   1.000
_cell.angle_alpha   90.00
_cell.angle_beta   90.00
_cell.angle_gamma   90.00
#
_symmetry.space_group_name_H-M   'P 1'
#
loop_
_entity.id
_entity.type
_entity.pdbx_description
1 polymer ?
#
loop_
_entity_poly.entity_id
_entity_poly.type
_entity_poly.pdbx_seq_one_letter_code
_entity_poly.pdbx_strand_id
1 'polypeptide(L)'
;HDALPISTFPGSNGRTPHIGDPGSLLSYGAFPLRETGGQQGQRRQGAQRSVLVGVSFQLMISFPAERDAEVQSALWAWESFGGLGARTRRGFGALKLIQRLRNGATADRNVPRSDKPKDLGDWYAGSARAHIIGSDWHPDIPHLSPDHSPVMKALPDGFNVGREDFEKWMEAALIHNRVPRREAQELLPALVAWYYPIFKLQQFRQSRRRNNNSRFGRSYWPEPDEIRQRTTGFNGRHSDRLTGAPKFPRAVFGLPIVFKFKDEAIDPPQTILQGARHDRLSSRLVLRPIACANGSYVAAAVVLAGPDIPPGGLRLEGARVPDGISTDPLTTSEANFRPLNGNTDVIAAYLDTL
;
A
#
# COMPACT_ATOMS: atom_id res chain seq x y z
N HIS A 1 -5.04 24.43 14.71
CA HIS A 1 -5.33 23.12 15.33
C HIS A 1 -4.02 22.37 15.45
N ASP A 2 -3.60 22.12 16.69
CA ASP A 2 -2.43 21.29 16.94
C ASP A 2 -2.77 19.86 16.56
N ALA A 3 -2.06 19.36 15.55
CA ALA A 3 -2.24 17.98 15.08
C ALA A 3 -1.89 17.01 16.22
N LEU A 4 -2.79 16.05 16.51
CA LEU A 4 -2.61 15.11 17.61
C LEU A 4 -1.79 13.89 17.16
N PRO A 5 -0.71 13.56 17.88
CA PRO A 5 0.10 12.38 17.55
C PRO A 5 -0.59 11.09 18.04
N ILE A 6 -0.80 10.14 17.14
CA ILE A 6 -1.25 8.79 17.46
C ILE A 6 -0.02 7.86 17.42
N SER A 7 0.36 7.34 18.59
CA SER A 7 1.49 6.42 18.73
C SER A 7 1.07 4.98 19.04
N THR A 8 -0.12 4.79 19.62
CA THR A 8 -0.65 3.48 19.99
C THR A 8 -1.99 3.22 19.32
N PHE A 9 -2.29 1.94 19.06
CA PHE A 9 -3.53 1.54 18.43
C PHE A 9 -4.03 0.21 19.01
N PRO A 10 -5.34 0.05 19.27
CA PRO A 10 -5.87 -1.19 19.82
C PRO A 10 -5.51 -2.40 18.98
N GLY A 11 -5.14 -3.47 19.64
CA GLY A 11 -4.91 -4.78 19.06
C GLY A 11 -6.07 -5.72 19.33
N SER A 12 -6.15 -6.81 18.57
CA SER A 12 -7.20 -7.82 18.66
C SER A 12 -7.28 -8.56 20.03
N ASN A 13 -6.31 -8.37 20.90
CA ASN A 13 -6.20 -9.02 22.21
C ASN A 13 -6.40 -8.08 23.40
N GLY A 14 -7.02 -6.93 23.21
CA GLY A 14 -7.27 -5.93 24.25
C GLY A 14 -6.03 -5.14 24.71
N ARG A 15 -4.85 -5.41 24.13
CA ARG A 15 -3.65 -4.60 24.36
C ARG A 15 -3.64 -3.41 23.40
N THR A 16 -2.95 -2.35 23.78
CA THR A 16 -2.73 -1.15 22.94
C THR A 16 -1.27 -1.07 22.50
N PRO A 17 -0.85 -1.91 21.52
CA PRO A 17 0.51 -1.86 21.01
C PRO A 17 0.78 -0.54 20.28
N HIS A 18 2.07 -0.24 20.03
CA HIS A 18 2.44 0.82 19.12
C HIS A 18 1.85 0.57 17.72
N ILE A 19 1.49 1.64 17.01
CA ILE A 19 0.77 1.58 15.72
C ILE A 19 1.44 0.67 14.67
N GLY A 20 2.77 0.56 14.68
CA GLY A 20 3.55 -0.30 13.78
C GLY A 20 3.85 -1.69 14.31
N ASP A 21 3.56 -1.99 15.58
CA ASP A 21 3.92 -3.26 16.22
C ASP A 21 3.02 -4.42 15.77
N PRO A 22 3.54 -5.66 15.76
CA PRO A 22 2.72 -6.85 15.58
C PRO A 22 1.59 -6.91 16.61
N GLY A 23 0.38 -7.13 16.16
CA GLY A 23 -0.83 -7.11 17.01
C GLY A 23 -1.62 -5.82 16.92
N SER A 24 -1.05 -4.71 16.45
CA SER A 24 -1.83 -3.56 16.00
C SER A 24 -2.57 -3.88 14.70
N LEU A 25 -3.83 -3.48 14.58
CA LEU A 25 -4.61 -3.64 13.35
C LEU A 25 -3.97 -2.89 12.17
N LEU A 26 -3.31 -1.78 12.44
CA LEU A 26 -2.63 -0.98 11.43
C LEU A 26 -1.21 -1.45 11.14
N SER A 27 -0.72 -2.49 11.81
CA SER A 27 0.68 -2.95 11.72
C SER A 27 1.18 -3.16 10.30
N TYR A 28 0.34 -3.67 9.40
CA TYR A 28 0.74 -3.89 8.02
C TYR A 28 1.03 -2.60 7.25
N GLY A 29 0.21 -1.58 7.41
CA GLY A 29 0.43 -0.26 6.81
C GLY A 29 1.54 0.52 7.51
N ALA A 30 1.63 0.41 8.82
CA ALA A 30 2.46 1.24 9.70
C ALA A 30 3.76 0.56 10.18
N PHE A 31 4.08 -0.67 9.71
CA PHE A 31 5.24 -1.42 10.22
C PHE A 31 6.58 -0.66 10.23
N PRO A 32 6.88 0.28 9.32
CA PRO A 32 8.12 1.04 9.38
C PRO A 32 8.16 2.09 10.50
N LEU A 33 7.02 2.32 11.16
CA LEU A 33 6.93 3.24 12.29
C LEU A 33 7.29 2.58 13.63
N ARG A 34 7.37 1.24 13.66
CA ARG A 34 7.80 0.50 14.84
C ARG A 34 9.27 0.75 15.16
N GLU A 35 9.63 0.58 16.42
CA GLU A 35 11.03 0.52 16.80
C GLU A 35 11.70 -0.69 16.14
N THR A 36 12.80 -0.48 15.45
CA THR A 36 13.67 -1.56 15.00
C THR A 36 14.53 -1.97 16.17
N GLY A 37 14.26 -3.15 16.74
CA GLY A 37 15.08 -3.71 17.79
C GLY A 37 16.50 -3.99 17.29
N GLY A 38 17.51 -3.50 17.98
CA GLY A 38 18.87 -3.99 17.85
C GLY A 38 18.94 -5.48 18.24
N GLN A 39 19.96 -6.19 17.73
CA GLN A 39 20.29 -7.55 18.20
C GLN A 39 20.43 -7.56 19.73
N GLN A 40 20.18 -8.73 20.36
CA GLN A 40 20.29 -8.90 21.81
C GLN A 40 21.52 -8.15 22.38
N GLY A 41 21.28 -7.13 23.20
CA GLY A 41 22.32 -6.34 23.85
C GLY A 41 22.59 -4.94 23.31
N GLN A 42 22.06 -4.55 22.14
CA GLN A 42 22.16 -3.18 21.64
C GLN A 42 20.91 -2.37 21.98
N ARG A 43 21.11 -1.13 22.48
CA ARG A 43 20.03 -0.16 22.71
C ARG A 43 19.16 -0.05 21.45
N ARG A 44 17.85 -0.15 21.63
CA ARG A 44 16.85 0.09 20.58
C ARG A 44 17.17 1.42 19.89
N GLN A 45 17.61 1.35 18.63
CA GLN A 45 17.87 2.54 17.83
C GLN A 45 16.57 2.92 17.10
N GLY A 46 16.06 4.08 17.42
CA GLY A 46 14.95 4.72 16.72
C GLY A 46 13.87 5.15 17.70
N ALA A 47 13.63 6.45 17.76
CA ALA A 47 12.49 6.98 18.51
C ALA A 47 11.19 6.40 17.95
N GLN A 48 10.27 6.02 18.81
CA GLN A 48 8.90 5.66 18.47
C GLN A 48 8.31 6.78 17.61
N ARG A 49 7.86 6.44 16.41
CA ARG A 49 7.25 7.42 15.49
C ARG A 49 5.75 7.37 15.62
N SER A 50 5.14 8.53 15.71
CA SER A 50 3.69 8.69 15.71
C SER A 50 3.16 9.10 14.35
N VAL A 51 1.88 8.90 14.14
CA VAL A 51 1.12 9.44 13.00
C VAL A 51 0.37 10.66 13.50
N LEU A 52 0.45 11.75 12.77
CA LEU A 52 -0.36 12.94 13.05
C LEU A 52 -1.74 12.79 12.41
N VAL A 53 -2.78 13.11 13.16
CA VAL A 53 -4.17 13.10 12.72
C VAL A 53 -4.75 14.50 12.86
N GLY A 54 -5.68 14.86 11.98
CA GLY A 54 -6.29 16.20 12.02
C GLY A 54 -5.37 17.32 11.52
N VAL A 55 -4.30 16.99 10.77
CA VAL A 55 -3.40 18.02 10.24
C VAL A 55 -4.14 18.87 9.21
N SER A 56 -4.20 20.17 9.45
CA SER A 56 -4.73 21.16 8.52
C SER A 56 -3.65 22.19 8.20
N PHE A 57 -3.53 22.55 6.94
CA PHE A 57 -2.56 23.54 6.49
C PHE A 57 -3.09 24.34 5.30
N GLN A 58 -2.51 25.48 5.06
CA GLN A 58 -2.73 26.30 3.88
C GLN A 58 -1.45 26.31 3.04
N LEU A 59 -1.62 26.05 1.74
CA LEU A 59 -0.54 26.13 0.75
C LEU A 59 -0.79 27.31 -0.17
N MET A 60 0.16 28.22 -0.26
CA MET A 60 0.18 29.32 -1.21
C MET A 60 1.25 29.05 -2.27
N ILE A 61 0.86 29.12 -3.54
CA ILE A 61 1.76 28.92 -4.66
C ILE A 61 1.66 30.14 -5.58
N SER A 62 2.82 30.72 -5.91
CA SER A 62 2.93 31.79 -6.91
C SER A 62 3.79 31.28 -8.05
N PHE A 63 3.33 31.44 -9.27
CA PHE A 63 4.00 30.96 -10.47
C PHE A 63 3.66 31.85 -11.68
N PRO A 64 4.49 31.85 -12.73
CA PRO A 64 4.24 32.55 -13.98
C PRO A 64 2.98 32.01 -14.70
N ALA A 65 2.20 32.88 -15.33
CA ALA A 65 0.93 32.49 -15.95
C ALA A 65 1.07 31.42 -17.04
N GLU A 66 2.18 31.39 -17.76
CA GLU A 66 2.51 30.38 -18.77
C GLU A 66 2.68 28.96 -18.21
N ARG A 67 2.88 28.81 -16.89
CA ARG A 67 2.99 27.52 -16.19
C ARG A 67 1.69 27.04 -15.56
N ASP A 68 0.58 27.75 -15.81
CA ASP A 68 -0.69 27.43 -15.14
C ASP A 68 -1.13 25.99 -15.38
N ALA A 69 -1.11 25.51 -16.62
CA ALA A 69 -1.56 24.14 -16.93
C ALA A 69 -0.74 23.07 -16.21
N GLU A 70 0.58 23.22 -16.17
CA GLU A 70 1.49 22.28 -15.52
C GLU A 70 1.28 22.28 -13.99
N VAL A 71 1.13 23.47 -13.40
CA VAL A 71 0.90 23.61 -11.96
C VAL A 71 -0.46 23.04 -11.56
N GLN A 72 -1.52 23.32 -12.32
CA GLN A 72 -2.85 22.74 -12.04
C GLN A 72 -2.81 21.21 -12.17
N SER A 73 -2.12 20.66 -13.16
CA SER A 73 -1.96 19.22 -13.35
C SER A 73 -1.19 18.58 -12.19
N ALA A 74 -0.09 19.19 -11.77
CA ALA A 74 0.69 18.72 -10.62
C ALA A 74 -0.12 18.76 -9.32
N LEU A 75 -0.87 19.84 -9.09
CA LEU A 75 -1.74 19.98 -7.91
C LEU A 75 -2.85 18.93 -7.91
N TRP A 76 -3.55 18.76 -9.04
CA TRP A 76 -4.58 17.74 -9.16
C TRP A 76 -4.03 16.32 -8.87
N ALA A 77 -2.89 15.97 -9.47
CA ALA A 77 -2.26 14.67 -9.24
C ALA A 77 -1.85 14.48 -7.77
N TRP A 78 -1.28 15.51 -7.15
CA TRP A 78 -0.88 15.46 -5.75
C TRP A 78 -2.07 15.38 -4.78
N GLU A 79 -3.10 16.21 -4.99
CA GLU A 79 -4.33 16.25 -4.18
C GLU A 79 -5.12 14.94 -4.32
N SER A 80 -5.22 14.40 -5.55
CA SER A 80 -6.03 13.22 -5.84
C SER A 80 -5.32 11.92 -5.53
N PHE A 81 -4.01 11.80 -5.78
CA PHE A 81 -3.28 10.54 -5.73
C PHE A 81 -1.98 10.60 -4.93
N GLY A 82 -1.50 11.78 -4.58
CA GLY A 82 -0.35 11.99 -3.74
C GLY A 82 -0.66 11.97 -2.25
N GLY A 83 0.19 12.61 -1.48
CA GLY A 83 0.06 12.74 -0.04
C GLY A 83 1.24 13.45 0.57
N LEU A 84 1.19 13.67 1.88
CA LEU A 84 2.25 14.34 2.64
C LEU A 84 2.92 13.38 3.62
N GLY A 85 4.24 13.38 3.66
CA GLY A 85 5.02 12.55 4.57
C GLY A 85 5.38 11.18 4.03
N ALA A 86 5.56 10.20 4.92
CA ALA A 86 6.00 8.86 4.57
C ALA A 86 4.80 7.94 4.27
N ARG A 87 5.04 6.91 3.44
CA ARG A 87 4.04 5.87 3.11
C ARG A 87 2.79 6.36 2.37
N THR A 88 2.93 7.42 1.61
CA THR A 88 1.83 8.01 0.81
C THR A 88 1.21 7.00 -0.16
N ARG A 89 2.00 6.06 -0.71
CA ARG A 89 1.49 4.96 -1.55
C ARG A 89 0.64 3.93 -0.78
N ARG A 90 0.57 4.02 0.54
CA ARG A 90 -0.33 3.25 1.40
C ARG A 90 -1.35 4.14 2.09
N GLY A 91 -1.61 5.31 1.51
CA GLY A 91 -2.64 6.25 1.93
C GLY A 91 -2.34 7.05 3.19
N PHE A 92 -1.14 6.90 3.79
CA PHE A 92 -0.73 7.81 4.87
C PHE A 92 -0.52 9.21 4.30
N GLY A 93 -0.98 10.21 5.03
CA GLY A 93 -0.92 11.61 4.60
C GLY A 93 -1.76 11.93 3.37
N ALA A 94 -2.77 11.11 3.04
CA ALA A 94 -3.74 11.42 1.99
C ALA A 94 -4.42 12.75 2.27
N LEU A 95 -4.56 13.57 1.25
CA LEU A 95 -5.09 14.93 1.35
C LEU A 95 -6.60 14.97 1.09
N LYS A 96 -7.27 15.88 1.76
CA LYS A 96 -8.65 16.31 1.47
C LYS A 96 -8.61 17.80 1.18
N LEU A 97 -8.89 18.18 -0.07
CA LEU A 97 -9.00 19.58 -0.42
C LEU A 97 -10.26 20.18 0.20
N ILE A 98 -10.08 21.15 1.09
CA ILE A 98 -11.18 21.84 1.77
C ILE A 98 -11.65 23.03 0.95
N GLN A 99 -10.70 23.85 0.46
CA GLN A 99 -10.98 25.05 -0.31
C GLN A 99 -9.84 25.29 -1.29
N ARG A 100 -10.21 25.83 -2.46
CA ARG A 100 -9.26 26.32 -3.45
C ARG A 100 -9.60 27.79 -3.74
N LEU A 101 -8.59 28.63 -3.70
CA LEU A 101 -8.69 30.01 -4.13
C LEU A 101 -7.76 30.21 -5.33
N ARG A 102 -8.21 30.98 -6.32
CA ARG A 102 -7.43 31.41 -7.46
C ARG A 102 -7.55 32.91 -7.61
N ASN A 103 -6.44 33.61 -7.52
CA ASN A 103 -6.43 35.09 -7.54
C ASN A 103 -7.43 35.72 -6.55
N GLY A 104 -7.55 35.14 -5.35
CA GLY A 104 -8.46 35.59 -4.29
C GLY A 104 -9.91 35.14 -4.43
N ALA A 105 -10.31 34.55 -5.56
CA ALA A 105 -11.68 34.03 -5.77
C ALA A 105 -11.77 32.52 -5.51
N THR A 106 -12.92 32.06 -4.99
CA THR A 106 -13.18 30.63 -4.80
C THR A 106 -13.22 29.92 -6.15
N ALA A 107 -12.43 28.86 -6.27
CA ALA A 107 -12.38 28.02 -7.47
C ALA A 107 -12.91 26.61 -7.18
N ASP A 108 -13.28 25.90 -8.24
CA ASP A 108 -13.75 24.51 -8.15
C ASP A 108 -12.65 23.61 -7.55
N ARG A 109 -13.07 22.74 -6.64
CA ARG A 109 -12.17 21.79 -5.97
C ARG A 109 -11.79 20.59 -6.82
N ASN A 110 -12.48 20.35 -7.95
CA ASN A 110 -12.26 19.21 -8.83
C ASN A 110 -12.20 17.86 -8.08
N VAL A 111 -13.23 17.57 -7.28
CA VAL A 111 -13.41 16.30 -6.56
C VAL A 111 -14.63 15.55 -7.08
N PRO A 112 -14.72 14.20 -6.93
CA PRO A 112 -15.91 13.47 -7.32
C PRO A 112 -17.18 14.03 -6.63
N ARG A 113 -18.30 14.05 -7.31
CA ARG A 113 -19.57 14.53 -6.73
C ARG A 113 -20.08 13.62 -5.63
N SER A 114 -20.02 12.31 -5.86
CA SER A 114 -20.42 11.29 -4.89
C SER A 114 -19.61 10.00 -5.09
N ASP A 115 -19.84 9.02 -4.22
CA ASP A 115 -19.26 7.68 -4.29
C ASP A 115 -19.93 6.74 -5.31
N LYS A 116 -20.89 7.24 -6.08
CA LYS A 116 -21.54 6.44 -7.15
C LYS A 116 -20.56 6.17 -8.29
N PRO A 117 -20.52 4.93 -8.84
CA PRO A 117 -19.58 4.57 -9.89
C PRO A 117 -19.56 5.51 -11.08
N LYS A 118 -20.76 6.01 -11.50
CA LYS A 118 -20.86 6.98 -12.60
C LYS A 118 -20.16 8.30 -12.28
N ASP A 119 -20.41 8.87 -11.10
CA ASP A 119 -19.81 10.16 -10.69
C ASP A 119 -18.29 10.06 -10.55
N LEU A 120 -17.80 8.91 -10.08
CA LEU A 120 -16.37 8.63 -9.99
C LEU A 120 -15.73 8.50 -11.37
N GLY A 121 -16.37 7.75 -12.27
CA GLY A 121 -15.88 7.57 -13.64
C GLY A 121 -15.88 8.88 -14.44
N ASP A 122 -16.96 9.66 -14.38
CA ASP A 122 -17.07 10.95 -15.06
C ASP A 122 -16.02 11.95 -14.54
N TRP A 123 -15.83 12.02 -13.21
CA TRP A 123 -14.80 12.85 -12.60
C TRP A 123 -13.40 12.48 -13.08
N TYR A 124 -13.05 11.18 -13.01
CA TYR A 124 -11.71 10.74 -13.40
C TYR A 124 -11.46 10.98 -14.88
N ALA A 125 -12.39 10.57 -15.75
CA ALA A 125 -12.23 10.73 -17.20
C ALA A 125 -12.12 12.21 -17.62
N GLY A 126 -12.88 13.09 -16.98
CA GLY A 126 -12.78 14.54 -17.21
C GLY A 126 -11.46 15.12 -16.75
N SER A 127 -11.07 14.78 -15.51
CA SER A 127 -9.83 15.28 -14.90
C SER A 127 -8.58 14.72 -15.58
N ALA A 128 -8.57 13.44 -15.96
CA ALA A 128 -7.46 12.82 -16.66
C ALA A 128 -7.17 13.52 -17.99
N ARG A 129 -8.22 13.79 -18.78
CA ARG A 129 -8.09 14.55 -20.03
C ARG A 129 -7.56 15.96 -19.85
N ALA A 130 -7.91 16.60 -18.74
CA ALA A 130 -7.49 17.98 -18.47
C ALA A 130 -6.08 18.09 -17.87
N HIS A 131 -5.65 17.07 -17.10
CA HIS A 131 -4.49 17.18 -16.24
C HIS A 131 -3.38 16.16 -16.50
N ILE A 132 -3.63 15.08 -17.25
CA ILE A 132 -2.55 14.22 -17.70
C ILE A 132 -2.02 14.77 -19.00
N ILE A 133 -1.05 15.67 -18.87
CA ILE A 133 -0.41 16.38 -19.99
C ILE A 133 1.00 15.84 -20.21
N GLY A 134 1.37 15.75 -21.49
CA GLY A 134 2.71 15.26 -21.90
C GLY A 134 2.78 13.73 -22.00
N SER A 135 3.71 13.28 -22.83
CA SER A 135 3.93 11.85 -23.14
C SER A 135 5.35 11.38 -22.81
N ASP A 136 6.26 12.32 -22.54
CA ASP A 136 7.70 12.04 -22.44
C ASP A 136 8.14 11.70 -21.01
N TRP A 137 7.42 10.76 -20.40
CA TRP A 137 7.79 10.27 -19.07
C TRP A 137 8.98 9.30 -19.16
N HIS A 138 9.93 9.48 -18.25
CA HIS A 138 11.02 8.52 -18.14
C HIS A 138 10.46 7.12 -17.83
N PRO A 139 10.81 6.07 -18.60
CA PRO A 139 10.18 4.75 -18.49
C PRO A 139 10.33 4.12 -17.10
N ASP A 140 11.37 4.47 -16.34
CA ASP A 140 11.62 3.92 -15.01
C ASP A 140 10.92 4.69 -13.89
N ILE A 141 10.25 5.80 -14.19
CA ILE A 141 9.54 6.61 -13.19
C ILE A 141 8.04 6.33 -13.25
N PRO A 142 7.46 5.74 -12.18
CA PRO A 142 6.01 5.52 -12.15
C PRO A 142 5.23 6.83 -12.23
N HIS A 143 4.30 6.91 -13.17
CA HIS A 143 3.51 8.11 -13.46
C HIS A 143 2.03 7.76 -13.72
N LEU A 144 1.15 8.76 -13.65
CA LEU A 144 -0.24 8.61 -14.07
C LEU A 144 -0.31 8.46 -15.59
N SER A 145 -1.16 7.56 -16.07
CA SER A 145 -1.41 7.36 -17.49
C SER A 145 -2.92 7.41 -17.76
N PRO A 146 -3.35 8.00 -18.89
CA PRO A 146 -4.75 7.98 -19.29
C PRO A 146 -5.27 6.55 -19.53
N ASP A 147 -4.38 5.62 -19.87
CA ASP A 147 -4.73 4.23 -20.16
C ASP A 147 -4.98 3.39 -18.89
N HIS A 148 -4.65 3.92 -17.72
CA HIS A 148 -4.79 3.22 -16.44
C HIS A 148 -5.78 3.94 -15.53
N SER A 149 -7.05 3.61 -15.69
CA SER A 149 -8.09 4.12 -14.79
C SER A 149 -7.94 3.54 -13.37
N PRO A 150 -8.05 4.35 -12.31
CA PRO A 150 -8.04 3.85 -10.96
C PRO A 150 -9.27 2.98 -10.68
N VAL A 151 -9.06 1.92 -9.89
CA VAL A 151 -10.17 1.18 -9.29
C VAL A 151 -10.65 1.95 -8.06
N MET A 152 -11.86 2.49 -8.14
CA MET A 152 -12.50 3.22 -7.05
C MET A 152 -13.73 2.43 -6.60
N LYS A 153 -13.75 2.05 -5.34
CA LYS A 153 -14.88 1.30 -4.75
C LYS A 153 -15.54 2.13 -3.68
N ALA A 154 -16.85 2.33 -3.84
CA ALA A 154 -17.70 2.65 -2.71
C ALA A 154 -17.51 1.53 -1.66
N LEU A 155 -17.49 1.90 -0.40
CA LEU A 155 -17.36 0.91 0.65
C LEU A 155 -18.60 0.01 0.63
N PRO A 156 -18.44 -1.32 0.50
CA PRO A 156 -19.59 -2.21 0.46
C PRO A 156 -20.35 -2.11 1.78
N ASP A 157 -21.67 -2.05 1.71
CA ASP A 157 -22.56 -2.28 2.84
C ASP A 157 -22.27 -3.70 3.37
N GLY A 158 -21.73 -3.80 4.57
CA GLY A 158 -21.31 -5.09 5.13
C GLY A 158 -19.88 -5.50 4.76
N PHE A 159 -18.93 -4.75 5.23
CA PHE A 159 -17.53 -5.13 5.31
C PHE A 159 -17.41 -6.37 6.22
N ASN A 160 -17.49 -7.57 5.63
CA ASN A 160 -17.72 -8.85 6.30
C ASN A 160 -16.61 -9.35 7.24
N VAL A 161 -15.66 -8.53 7.60
CA VAL A 161 -14.70 -8.86 8.67
C VAL A 161 -14.54 -7.61 9.53
N GLY A 162 -15.50 -7.38 10.42
CA GLY A 162 -15.28 -6.47 11.51
C GLY A 162 -15.26 -4.98 11.15
N ARG A 163 -16.06 -4.51 10.15
CA ARG A 163 -16.21 -3.07 9.94
C ARG A 163 -16.68 -2.39 11.22
N GLU A 164 -17.71 -2.93 11.86
CA GLU A 164 -18.18 -2.41 13.14
C GLU A 164 -17.10 -2.51 14.22
N ASP A 165 -16.36 -3.60 14.28
CA ASP A 165 -15.23 -3.74 15.20
C ASP A 165 -14.12 -2.79 14.84
N PHE A 166 -13.77 -2.64 13.55
CA PHE A 166 -12.75 -1.70 13.10
C PHE A 166 -13.15 -0.26 13.40
N GLU A 167 -14.40 0.13 13.13
CA GLU A 167 -14.91 1.47 13.44
C GLU A 167 -14.86 1.73 14.95
N LYS A 168 -15.34 0.80 15.77
CA LYS A 168 -15.28 0.90 17.24
C LYS A 168 -13.83 1.01 17.74
N TRP A 169 -12.95 0.22 17.19
CA TRP A 169 -11.54 0.26 17.58
C TRP A 169 -10.84 1.55 17.13
N MET A 170 -11.15 2.03 15.94
CA MET A 170 -10.60 3.28 15.44
C MET A 170 -11.12 4.46 16.26
N GLU A 171 -12.43 4.52 16.54
CA GLU A 171 -13.01 5.55 17.40
C GLU A 171 -12.38 5.51 18.81
N ALA A 172 -12.27 4.33 19.40
CA ALA A 172 -11.64 4.16 20.71
C ALA A 172 -10.17 4.60 20.71
N ALA A 173 -9.42 4.29 19.62
CA ALA A 173 -8.03 4.72 19.49
C ALA A 173 -7.90 6.23 19.38
N LEU A 174 -8.75 6.88 18.61
CA LEU A 174 -8.75 8.32 18.45
C LEU A 174 -9.06 9.00 19.79
N ILE A 175 -10.11 8.52 20.49
CA ILE A 175 -10.50 9.04 21.82
C ILE A 175 -9.38 8.82 22.85
N HIS A 176 -8.75 7.62 22.85
CA HIS A 176 -7.60 7.34 23.72
C HIS A 176 -6.44 8.31 23.50
N ASN A 177 -6.22 8.72 22.25
CA ASN A 177 -5.23 9.72 21.88
C ASN A 177 -5.77 11.16 21.99
N ARG A 178 -6.82 11.39 22.77
CA ARG A 178 -7.41 12.69 23.08
C ARG A 178 -8.06 13.43 21.90
N VAL A 179 -8.37 12.73 20.82
CA VAL A 179 -9.19 13.30 19.73
C VAL A 179 -10.62 13.46 20.26
N PRO A 180 -11.23 14.64 20.17
CA PRO A 180 -12.61 14.83 20.56
C PRO A 180 -13.53 13.85 19.82
N ARG A 181 -14.54 13.31 20.52
CA ARG A 181 -15.43 12.26 19.97
C ARG A 181 -16.09 12.67 18.66
N ARG A 182 -16.54 13.92 18.57
CA ARG A 182 -17.14 14.46 17.36
C ARG A 182 -16.16 14.42 16.18
N GLU A 183 -14.93 14.87 16.40
CA GLU A 183 -13.87 14.87 15.38
C GLU A 183 -13.48 13.42 15.00
N ALA A 184 -13.42 12.52 15.97
CA ALA A 184 -13.18 11.10 15.72
C ALA A 184 -14.25 10.52 14.77
N GLN A 185 -15.52 10.82 14.99
CA GLN A 185 -16.63 10.38 14.13
C GLN A 185 -16.57 11.00 12.73
N GLU A 186 -16.13 12.22 12.58
CA GLU A 186 -15.93 12.88 11.29
C GLU A 186 -14.78 12.26 10.49
N LEU A 187 -13.77 11.69 11.16
CA LEU A 187 -12.62 11.03 10.54
C LEU A 187 -12.89 9.56 10.14
N LEU A 188 -13.82 8.89 10.81
CA LEU A 188 -14.07 7.46 10.63
C LEU A 188 -14.32 7.05 9.16
N PRO A 189 -15.16 7.73 8.37
CA PRO A 189 -15.41 7.35 6.98
C PRO A 189 -14.13 7.36 6.12
N ALA A 190 -13.26 8.35 6.33
CA ALA A 190 -11.97 8.44 5.64
C ALA A 190 -11.03 7.30 6.05
N LEU A 191 -11.00 6.95 7.34
CA LEU A 191 -10.15 5.90 7.88
C LEU A 191 -10.60 4.52 7.43
N VAL A 192 -11.89 4.29 7.34
CA VAL A 192 -12.44 3.04 6.80
C VAL A 192 -12.11 2.91 5.31
N ALA A 193 -12.29 3.97 4.52
CA ALA A 193 -11.93 4.00 3.12
C ALA A 193 -10.41 3.80 2.89
N TRP A 194 -9.58 4.30 3.80
CA TRP A 194 -8.14 4.06 3.79
C TRP A 194 -7.80 2.61 4.14
N TYR A 195 -8.43 2.04 5.18
CA TYR A 195 -8.07 0.72 5.69
C TYR A 195 -8.46 -0.41 4.74
N TYR A 196 -9.61 -0.31 4.07
CA TYR A 196 -10.15 -1.37 3.24
C TYR A 196 -9.15 -1.93 2.21
N PRO A 197 -8.58 -1.13 1.31
CA PRO A 197 -7.67 -1.65 0.29
C PRO A 197 -6.36 -2.14 0.90
N ILE A 198 -5.92 -1.57 2.02
CA ILE A 198 -4.71 -2.02 2.73
C ILE A 198 -4.93 -3.39 3.36
N PHE A 199 -6.08 -3.62 3.99
CA PHE A 199 -6.45 -4.91 4.55
C PHE A 199 -6.54 -5.99 3.46
N LYS A 200 -7.18 -5.68 2.33
CA LYS A 200 -7.23 -6.58 1.18
C LYS A 200 -5.83 -6.90 0.64
N LEU A 201 -4.97 -5.89 0.53
CA LEU A 201 -3.58 -6.10 0.11
C LEU A 201 -2.81 -6.98 1.11
N GLN A 202 -3.03 -6.79 2.40
CA GLN A 202 -2.44 -7.65 3.43
C GLN A 202 -2.88 -9.10 3.27
N GLN A 203 -4.17 -9.34 3.13
CA GLN A 203 -4.72 -10.69 2.91
C GLN A 203 -4.14 -11.32 1.65
N PHE A 204 -4.10 -10.57 0.55
CA PHE A 204 -3.56 -11.02 -0.72
C PHE A 204 -2.08 -11.40 -0.62
N ARG A 205 -1.24 -10.51 -0.08
CA ARG A 205 0.20 -10.73 0.04
C ARG A 205 0.59 -11.77 1.08
N GLN A 206 -0.21 -11.95 2.13
CA GLN A 206 0.00 -12.92 3.21
C GLN A 206 -0.80 -14.19 3.01
N SER A 207 -1.35 -14.42 1.81
CA SER A 207 -2.14 -15.60 1.51
C SER A 207 -1.44 -16.88 1.98
N ARG A 208 -2.11 -17.62 2.89
CA ARG A 208 -1.54 -18.79 3.57
C ARG A 208 -2.49 -19.97 3.50
N ARG A 209 -1.92 -21.14 3.37
CA ARG A 209 -2.64 -22.41 3.52
C ARG A 209 -3.14 -22.53 4.97
N ARG A 210 -4.32 -23.14 5.15
CA ARG A 210 -4.77 -23.56 6.47
C ARG A 210 -4.39 -25.03 6.65
N ASN A 211 -3.86 -25.37 7.81
CA ASN A 211 -3.68 -26.78 8.17
C ASN A 211 -4.97 -27.34 8.78
N ASN A 212 -5.01 -28.66 9.00
CA ASN A 212 -6.19 -29.37 9.54
C ASN A 212 -6.66 -28.85 10.93
N ASN A 213 -5.79 -28.12 11.64
CA ASN A 213 -6.11 -27.52 12.94
C ASN A 213 -6.46 -26.04 12.84
N SER A 214 -6.87 -25.53 11.67
CA SER A 214 -7.22 -24.13 11.40
C SER A 214 -6.08 -23.12 11.68
N ARG A 215 -4.84 -23.58 11.92
CA ARG A 215 -3.68 -22.72 12.10
C ARG A 215 -3.16 -22.26 10.75
N PHE A 216 -2.61 -21.06 10.73
CA PHE A 216 -1.94 -20.55 9.53
C PHE A 216 -0.73 -21.42 9.18
N GLY A 217 -0.80 -22.05 8.01
CA GLY A 217 0.26 -22.84 7.43
C GLY A 217 1.22 -22.00 6.58
N ARG A 218 1.80 -22.66 5.58
CA ARG A 218 2.72 -22.05 4.61
C ARG A 218 2.05 -21.01 3.73
N SER A 219 2.86 -20.13 3.19
CA SER A 219 2.42 -19.22 2.12
C SER A 219 1.97 -20.02 0.90
N TYR A 220 0.99 -19.50 0.19
CA TYR A 220 0.68 -19.95 -1.17
C TYR A 220 1.69 -19.40 -2.19
N TRP A 221 2.36 -18.30 -1.87
CA TRP A 221 3.37 -17.70 -2.73
C TRP A 221 4.61 -18.59 -2.82
N PRO A 222 5.20 -18.75 -4.03
CA PRO A 222 6.31 -19.66 -4.25
C PRO A 222 7.64 -19.18 -3.65
N GLU A 223 7.83 -17.86 -3.46
CA GLU A 223 9.12 -17.28 -3.13
C GLU A 223 9.78 -17.89 -1.86
N PRO A 224 9.07 -18.16 -0.75
CA PRO A 224 9.70 -18.78 0.40
C PRO A 224 10.25 -20.19 0.12
N ASP A 225 9.58 -20.96 -0.73
CA ASP A 225 10.01 -22.30 -1.06
C ASP A 225 11.14 -22.27 -2.11
N GLU A 226 11.12 -21.33 -3.05
CA GLU A 226 12.25 -21.05 -3.94
C GLU A 226 13.52 -20.69 -3.15
N ILE A 227 13.42 -19.85 -2.14
CA ILE A 227 14.55 -19.48 -1.28
C ILE A 227 15.07 -20.72 -0.54
N ARG A 228 14.20 -21.51 0.07
CA ARG A 228 14.60 -22.73 0.79
C ARG A 228 15.36 -23.69 -0.08
N GLN A 229 14.84 -23.97 -1.27
CA GLN A 229 15.43 -24.94 -2.18
C GLN A 229 16.82 -24.54 -2.67
N ARG A 230 17.05 -23.24 -2.83
CA ARG A 230 18.31 -22.72 -3.39
C ARG A 230 19.38 -22.43 -2.36
N THR A 231 19.00 -22.23 -1.10
CA THR A 231 19.95 -21.82 -0.05
C THR A 231 20.40 -22.95 0.85
N THR A 232 19.57 -23.95 1.12
CA THR A 232 19.83 -24.95 2.16
C THR A 232 19.94 -26.38 1.64
N GLY A 233 19.96 -26.60 0.32
CA GLY A 233 19.95 -27.95 -0.23
C GLY A 233 18.71 -28.77 0.16
N PHE A 234 17.60 -28.09 0.34
CA PHE A 234 16.35 -28.57 0.89
C PHE A 234 15.82 -29.82 0.17
N ASN A 235 15.65 -30.92 0.89
CA ASN A 235 15.32 -32.24 0.37
C ASN A 235 13.83 -32.40 0.01
N GLY A 236 13.30 -31.60 -0.92
CA GLY A 236 12.08 -31.92 -1.64
C GLY A 236 10.74 -32.04 -0.87
N ARG A 237 10.71 -31.84 0.44
CA ARG A 237 9.48 -31.95 1.25
C ARG A 237 8.43 -30.89 0.95
N HIS A 238 8.73 -29.93 0.08
CA HIS A 238 7.88 -28.77 -0.17
C HIS A 238 8.03 -28.28 -1.60
N SER A 239 7.64 -29.11 -2.53
CA SER A 239 7.92 -29.03 -3.95
C SER A 239 6.85 -28.33 -4.78
N ASP A 240 6.29 -27.22 -4.33
CA ASP A 240 5.53 -26.35 -5.23
C ASP A 240 6.53 -25.49 -6.04
N ARG A 241 7.34 -26.13 -6.88
CA ARG A 241 8.33 -25.45 -7.70
C ARG A 241 7.70 -24.78 -8.89
N LEU A 242 8.01 -23.50 -9.08
CA LEU A 242 8.06 -22.92 -10.41
C LEU A 242 9.24 -23.56 -11.16
N THR A 243 9.00 -24.06 -12.37
CA THR A 243 10.07 -24.65 -13.21
C THR A 243 10.93 -23.52 -13.77
N GLY A 244 12.25 -23.74 -13.88
CA GLY A 244 13.19 -22.78 -14.44
C GLY A 244 13.82 -21.82 -13.42
N ALA A 245 14.21 -20.64 -13.87
CA ALA A 245 14.77 -19.59 -13.00
C ALA A 245 13.71 -19.08 -12.01
N PRO A 246 14.08 -18.80 -10.74
CA PRO A 246 13.12 -18.38 -9.75
C PRO A 246 12.50 -17.04 -10.10
N LYS A 247 11.20 -16.93 -9.88
CA LYS A 247 10.41 -15.71 -10.04
C LYS A 247 9.90 -15.24 -8.69
N PHE A 248 9.89 -13.93 -8.49
CA PHE A 248 9.45 -13.30 -7.24
C PHE A 248 8.29 -12.33 -7.48
N PRO A 249 7.08 -12.85 -7.76
CA PRO A 249 5.96 -12.04 -8.23
C PRO A 249 5.53 -10.95 -7.26
N ARG A 250 5.75 -11.10 -5.94
CA ARG A 250 5.41 -10.04 -4.99
C ARG A 250 6.32 -8.81 -5.05
N ALA A 251 7.41 -8.84 -5.84
CA ALA A 251 8.30 -7.69 -6.04
C ALA A 251 7.54 -6.45 -6.56
N VAL A 252 6.51 -6.63 -7.37
CA VAL A 252 5.66 -5.55 -7.92
C VAL A 252 5.01 -4.68 -6.83
N PHE A 253 4.86 -5.20 -5.63
CA PHE A 253 4.32 -4.43 -4.49
C PHE A 253 5.38 -3.61 -3.76
N GLY A 254 6.60 -3.57 -4.27
CA GLY A 254 7.72 -2.78 -3.76
C GLY A 254 8.81 -3.59 -3.07
N LEU A 255 10.01 -3.05 -3.12
CA LEU A 255 11.23 -3.61 -2.56
C LEU A 255 11.82 -2.67 -1.49
N PRO A 256 12.56 -3.20 -0.50
CA PRO A 256 12.92 -4.59 -0.30
C PRO A 256 11.80 -5.44 0.32
N ILE A 257 11.86 -6.76 0.12
CA ILE A 257 11.03 -7.74 0.82
C ILE A 257 11.92 -8.60 1.70
N VAL A 258 11.64 -8.61 3.01
CA VAL A 258 12.37 -9.41 3.99
C VAL A 258 11.66 -10.75 4.16
N PHE A 259 12.38 -11.84 3.93
CA PHE A 259 11.96 -13.21 4.24
C PHE A 259 12.63 -13.66 5.52
N LYS A 260 11.80 -13.89 6.54
CA LYS A 260 12.23 -14.42 7.82
C LYS A 260 11.55 -15.76 8.05
N PHE A 261 12.36 -16.79 8.20
CA PHE A 261 11.90 -18.14 8.45
C PHE A 261 11.84 -18.40 9.96
N LYS A 262 11.08 -19.40 10.37
CA LYS A 262 10.85 -19.67 11.80
C LYS A 262 11.82 -20.67 12.40
N ASP A 263 12.25 -21.65 11.60
CA ASP A 263 13.06 -22.77 12.06
C ASP A 263 14.50 -22.53 11.63
N GLU A 264 15.30 -21.98 12.54
CA GLU A 264 16.70 -21.65 12.27
C GLU A 264 17.58 -22.89 12.06
N ALA A 265 17.11 -24.09 12.45
CA ALA A 265 17.87 -25.32 12.28
C ALA A 265 17.77 -25.92 10.86
N ILE A 266 16.62 -25.70 10.18
CA ILE A 266 16.35 -26.31 8.88
C ILE A 266 15.98 -25.29 7.80
N ASP A 267 15.58 -24.10 8.17
CA ASP A 267 15.23 -23.03 7.25
C ASP A 267 16.47 -22.14 6.94
N PRO A 268 16.50 -21.48 5.79
CA PRO A 268 17.56 -20.54 5.47
C PRO A 268 17.59 -19.34 6.43
N PRO A 269 18.74 -18.68 6.57
CA PRO A 269 18.84 -17.44 7.33
C PRO A 269 17.92 -16.37 6.72
N GLN A 270 17.74 -15.28 7.43
CA GLN A 270 16.99 -14.15 6.89
C GLN A 270 17.56 -13.72 5.55
N THR A 271 16.71 -13.62 4.52
CA THR A 271 17.07 -13.15 3.19
C THR A 271 16.28 -11.90 2.84
N ILE A 272 16.86 -11.06 1.98
CA ILE A 272 16.24 -9.82 1.55
C ILE A 272 16.23 -9.78 0.01
N LEU A 273 15.02 -9.74 -0.56
CA LEU A 273 14.85 -9.51 -1.99
C LEU A 273 14.90 -7.99 -2.24
N GLN A 274 15.75 -7.59 -3.15
CA GLN A 274 15.93 -6.19 -3.51
C GLN A 274 16.30 -6.04 -4.99
N GLY A 275 16.32 -4.82 -5.50
CA GLY A 275 16.80 -4.57 -6.86
C GLY A 275 18.31 -4.79 -6.97
N ALA A 276 18.76 -5.24 -8.13
CA ALA A 276 20.16 -5.54 -8.36
C ALA A 276 21.04 -4.28 -8.40
N ARG A 277 20.54 -3.19 -9.02
CA ARG A 277 21.23 -1.91 -9.09
C ARG A 277 20.78 -0.91 -8.01
N HIS A 278 19.47 -0.92 -7.71
CA HIS A 278 18.85 -0.06 -6.72
C HIS A 278 18.12 -0.92 -5.72
N ASP A 279 18.51 -0.88 -4.47
CA ASP A 279 17.94 -1.73 -3.40
C ASP A 279 16.44 -1.59 -3.24
N ARG A 280 15.87 -0.48 -3.71
CA ARG A 280 14.47 -0.12 -3.50
C ARG A 280 13.71 0.05 -4.80
N LEU A 281 12.48 -0.46 -4.80
CA LEU A 281 11.47 -0.16 -5.79
C LEU A 281 10.21 0.34 -5.08
N SER A 282 9.72 1.48 -5.49
CA SER A 282 8.39 1.92 -5.06
C SER A 282 7.33 1.20 -5.88
N SER A 283 6.35 0.58 -5.21
CA SER A 283 5.22 -0.04 -5.91
C SER A 283 4.52 0.93 -6.85
N ARG A 284 4.08 0.47 -8.01
CA ARG A 284 3.17 1.22 -8.90
C ARG A 284 1.77 1.39 -8.29
N LEU A 285 1.44 0.55 -7.33
CA LEU A 285 0.13 0.58 -6.67
C LEU A 285 0.08 1.64 -5.57
N VAL A 286 -0.81 2.60 -5.72
CA VAL A 286 -1.15 3.63 -4.74
C VAL A 286 -2.53 3.32 -4.16
N LEU A 287 -2.62 3.19 -2.85
CA LEU A 287 -3.86 2.94 -2.12
C LEU A 287 -4.18 4.15 -1.24
N ARG A 288 -5.39 4.68 -1.34
CA ARG A 288 -5.77 5.85 -0.54
C ARG A 288 -7.29 6.05 -0.45
N PRO A 289 -7.79 6.80 0.52
CA PRO A 289 -9.14 7.33 0.49
C PRO A 289 -9.23 8.53 -0.46
N ILE A 290 -10.36 8.69 -1.16
CA ILE A 290 -10.71 9.91 -1.90
C ILE A 290 -12.00 10.46 -1.31
N ALA A 291 -11.99 11.75 -0.96
CA ALA A 291 -13.16 12.47 -0.47
C ALA A 291 -14.04 12.92 -1.63
N CYS A 292 -15.35 12.74 -1.51
CA CYS A 292 -16.35 13.24 -2.45
C CYS A 292 -16.96 14.56 -1.97
N ALA A 293 -17.56 15.31 -2.88
CA ALA A 293 -18.19 16.62 -2.58
C ALA A 293 -19.39 16.49 -1.63
N ASN A 294 -20.11 15.36 -1.69
CA ASN A 294 -21.25 15.05 -0.81
C ASN A 294 -20.82 14.61 0.61
N GLY A 295 -19.53 14.58 0.93
CA GLY A 295 -19.00 14.16 2.22
C GLY A 295 -18.72 12.66 2.35
N SER A 296 -19.08 11.83 1.36
CA SER A 296 -18.70 10.42 1.33
C SER A 296 -17.21 10.24 0.99
N TYR A 297 -16.71 9.03 1.22
CA TYR A 297 -15.34 8.63 0.88
C TYR A 297 -15.34 7.31 0.12
N VAL A 298 -14.42 7.17 -0.80
CA VAL A 298 -14.19 5.93 -1.53
C VAL A 298 -12.79 5.39 -1.29
N ALA A 299 -12.66 4.08 -1.29
CA ALA A 299 -11.38 3.41 -1.34
C ALA A 299 -10.87 3.42 -2.78
N ALA A 300 -9.69 3.97 -3.00
CA ALA A 300 -9.08 4.03 -4.32
C ALA A 300 -7.79 3.23 -4.37
N ALA A 301 -7.64 2.46 -5.44
CA ALA A 301 -6.41 1.79 -5.85
C ALA A 301 -6.03 2.32 -7.24
N VAL A 302 -4.89 2.99 -7.30
CA VAL A 302 -4.37 3.59 -8.53
C VAL A 302 -3.14 2.81 -8.96
N VAL A 303 -3.10 2.35 -10.21
CA VAL A 303 -1.92 1.73 -10.79
C VAL A 303 -1.23 2.76 -11.67
N LEU A 304 -0.02 3.11 -11.30
CA LEU A 304 0.81 3.98 -12.12
C LEU A 304 1.41 3.20 -13.29
N ALA A 305 1.58 3.82 -14.44
CA ALA A 305 2.41 3.28 -15.50
C ALA A 305 3.88 3.24 -15.02
N GLY A 306 4.67 2.30 -15.53
CA GLY A 306 6.06 2.14 -15.13
C GLY A 306 6.46 0.67 -14.96
N PRO A 307 7.69 0.37 -14.61
CA PRO A 307 8.20 -0.99 -14.53
C PRO A 307 7.69 -1.73 -13.29
N ASP A 308 7.41 -3.01 -13.43
CA ASP A 308 7.08 -3.93 -12.34
C ASP A 308 8.30 -4.35 -11.53
N ILE A 309 9.45 -4.34 -12.18
CA ILE A 309 10.75 -4.74 -11.63
C ILE A 309 11.75 -3.61 -11.89
N PRO A 310 12.64 -3.31 -10.94
CA PRO A 310 13.60 -2.22 -11.11
C PRO A 310 14.58 -2.52 -12.24
N PRO A 311 15.09 -1.48 -12.91
CA PRO A 311 16.17 -1.62 -13.89
C PRO A 311 17.34 -2.42 -13.33
N GLY A 312 17.83 -3.39 -14.11
CA GLY A 312 18.91 -4.30 -13.73
C GLY A 312 18.42 -5.57 -12.98
N GLY A 313 17.11 -5.73 -12.75
CA GLY A 313 16.54 -6.95 -12.20
C GLY A 313 16.60 -7.03 -10.68
N LEU A 314 16.52 -8.26 -10.17
CA LEU A 314 16.38 -8.59 -8.76
C LEU A 314 17.61 -9.34 -8.23
N ARG A 315 17.90 -9.20 -6.94
CA ARG A 315 18.89 -10.01 -6.20
C ARG A 315 18.38 -10.40 -4.82
N LEU A 316 18.86 -11.53 -4.32
CA LEU A 316 18.68 -11.95 -2.95
C LEU A 316 19.96 -11.68 -2.16
N GLU A 317 19.84 -10.91 -1.09
CA GLU A 317 20.87 -10.78 -0.07
C GLU A 317 20.67 -11.89 0.96
N GLY A 318 21.77 -12.51 1.42
CA GLY A 318 21.73 -13.63 2.35
C GLY A 318 21.49 -15.00 1.72
N ALA A 319 21.34 -15.06 0.38
CA ALA A 319 21.23 -16.29 -0.37
C ALA A 319 21.89 -16.18 -1.75
N ARG A 320 22.53 -17.23 -2.21
CA ARG A 320 23.08 -17.30 -3.56
C ARG A 320 22.08 -17.99 -4.49
N VAL A 321 21.73 -17.31 -5.59
CA VAL A 321 20.92 -17.86 -6.67
C VAL A 321 21.82 -17.99 -7.89
N PRO A 322 22.37 -19.18 -8.19
CA PRO A 322 23.38 -19.35 -9.24
C PRO A 322 22.91 -18.89 -10.61
N ASP A 323 21.67 -19.19 -10.97
CA ASP A 323 21.10 -18.91 -12.30
C ASP A 323 20.44 -17.52 -12.41
N GLY A 324 20.66 -16.67 -11.40
CA GLY A 324 19.99 -15.38 -11.31
C GLY A 324 18.49 -15.49 -10.96
N ILE A 325 17.82 -14.37 -10.98
CA ILE A 325 16.36 -14.27 -10.74
C ILE A 325 15.74 -13.84 -12.07
N SER A 326 14.75 -14.61 -12.55
CA SER A 326 14.02 -14.22 -13.76
C SER A 326 13.18 -12.97 -13.52
N THR A 327 13.24 -12.08 -14.50
CA THR A 327 12.40 -10.88 -14.57
C THR A 327 11.23 -11.07 -15.54
N ASP A 328 11.11 -12.23 -16.17
CA ASP A 328 10.03 -12.53 -17.07
C ASP A 328 8.67 -12.57 -16.35
N PRO A 329 7.59 -12.17 -17.00
CA PRO A 329 6.25 -12.33 -16.47
C PRO A 329 5.96 -13.80 -16.12
N LEU A 330 5.03 -14.02 -15.21
CA LEU A 330 4.51 -15.36 -14.96
C LEU A 330 3.76 -15.87 -16.19
N THR A 331 3.93 -17.15 -16.50
CA THR A 331 3.01 -17.86 -17.40
C THR A 331 1.72 -18.20 -16.64
N THR A 332 0.64 -18.51 -17.37
CA THR A 332 -0.64 -18.92 -16.75
C THR A 332 -0.46 -20.16 -15.87
N SER A 333 0.39 -21.12 -16.30
CA SER A 333 0.70 -22.31 -15.52
C SER A 333 1.43 -21.96 -14.21
N GLU A 334 2.40 -21.07 -14.25
CA GLU A 334 3.12 -20.61 -13.08
C GLU A 334 2.23 -19.78 -12.13
N ALA A 335 1.24 -19.07 -12.67
CA ALA A 335 0.28 -18.29 -11.90
C ALA A 335 -0.88 -19.15 -11.32
N ASN A 336 -0.91 -20.46 -11.60
CA ASN A 336 -1.99 -21.35 -11.15
C ASN A 336 -1.87 -21.72 -9.66
N PHE A 337 -1.83 -20.72 -8.81
CA PHE A 337 -1.89 -20.86 -7.35
C PHE A 337 -2.70 -19.71 -6.73
N ARG A 338 -3.20 -19.93 -5.50
CA ARG A 338 -3.81 -18.83 -4.74
C ARG A 338 -2.72 -17.82 -4.32
N PRO A 339 -2.97 -16.52 -4.38
CA PRO A 339 -4.23 -15.86 -4.75
C PRO A 339 -4.32 -15.47 -6.24
N LEU A 340 -3.40 -15.87 -7.10
CA LEU A 340 -3.38 -15.47 -8.51
C LEU A 340 -4.44 -16.21 -9.37
N ASN A 341 -4.70 -17.49 -9.07
CA ASN A 341 -5.70 -18.32 -9.76
C ASN A 341 -5.58 -18.27 -11.31
N GLY A 342 -4.35 -18.27 -11.84
CA GLY A 342 -4.05 -18.21 -13.27
C GLY A 342 -3.87 -16.79 -13.83
N ASN A 343 -4.13 -15.74 -13.07
CA ASN A 343 -3.88 -14.37 -13.52
C ASN A 343 -2.37 -14.07 -13.45
N THR A 344 -1.78 -13.75 -14.58
CA THR A 344 -0.34 -13.47 -14.71
C THR A 344 0.04 -12.06 -14.28
N ASP A 345 -0.92 -11.12 -14.27
CA ASP A 345 -0.74 -9.78 -13.72
C ASP A 345 -1.09 -9.79 -12.22
N VAL A 346 -0.06 -9.68 -11.40
CA VAL A 346 -0.17 -9.74 -9.94
C VAL A 346 -0.93 -8.57 -9.35
N ILE A 347 -0.81 -7.37 -9.95
CA ILE A 347 -1.55 -6.19 -9.49
C ILE A 347 -3.01 -6.31 -9.90
N ALA A 348 -3.31 -6.73 -11.12
CA ALA A 348 -4.67 -6.97 -11.58
C ALA A 348 -5.38 -8.02 -10.70
N ALA A 349 -4.70 -9.14 -10.40
CA ALA A 349 -5.23 -10.17 -9.50
C ALA A 349 -5.56 -9.63 -8.10
N TYR A 350 -4.78 -8.68 -7.60
CA TYR A 350 -5.12 -7.98 -6.35
C TYR A 350 -6.35 -7.08 -6.53
N LEU A 351 -6.41 -6.30 -7.61
CA LEU A 351 -7.54 -5.38 -7.87
C LEU A 351 -8.87 -6.12 -7.98
N ASP A 352 -8.87 -7.35 -8.49
CA ASP A 352 -10.04 -8.23 -8.55
C ASP A 352 -10.57 -8.61 -7.15
N THR A 353 -9.76 -8.43 -6.10
CA THR A 353 -10.19 -8.70 -4.71
C THR A 353 -10.89 -7.51 -4.05
N LEU A 354 -10.82 -6.32 -4.65
CA LEU A 354 -11.48 -5.11 -4.18
C LEU A 354 -12.92 -5.06 -4.66
#